data_5ba2252f5f7fc4c660ca54ed70064bd7
#
_entry.id   5ba2252f5f7fc4c660ca54ed70064bd7
#
_cell.length_a   1.000
_cell.length_b   1.000
_cell.length_c   1.000
_cell.angle_alpha   90.00
_cell.angle_beta   90.00
_cell.angle_gamma   90.00
#
_symmetry.space_group_name_H-M   'P 1'
#
loop_
_entity.id
_entity.type
_entity.pdbx_description
1 polymer ?
#
loop_
_entity_poly.entity_id
_entity_poly.type
_entity_poly.pdbx_seq_one_letter_code
_entity_poly.pdbx_strand_id
1 'polypeptide(L)'
;MRVRGNPSAQVVRIGARLDAGTSAGVRERLHEALDSGEGDLILDLSQLEMIDATGLGVLVGSHRRALSVQRRLVLRGVPPRIMRILAVTRLNRVLHMEVPAAAVA
;
A
#
# COMPACT_ATOMS: atom_id res chain seq x y z
N MET A 1 -4.03 10.02 -2.71
CA MET A 1 -3.70 10.48 -4.08
C MET A 1 -3.80 9.32 -5.06
N ARG A 2 -4.15 9.62 -6.30
CA ARG A 2 -4.27 8.61 -7.35
C ARG A 2 -3.07 8.71 -8.28
N VAL A 3 -2.48 7.58 -8.64
CA VAL A 3 -1.34 7.51 -9.55
C VAL A 3 -1.61 6.45 -10.62
N ARG A 4 -1.02 6.65 -11.80
CA ARG A 4 -1.15 5.70 -12.90
C ARG A 4 -0.30 4.47 -12.61
N GLY A 5 -0.79 3.29 -12.96
CA GLY A 5 -0.04 2.06 -12.83
C GLY A 5 1.23 2.06 -13.68
N ASN A 6 2.28 1.44 -13.17
CA ASN A 6 3.56 1.28 -13.86
C ASN A 6 3.88 -0.22 -13.95
N PRO A 7 3.86 -0.81 -15.15
CA PRO A 7 4.10 -2.24 -15.29
C PRO A 7 5.50 -2.68 -14.91
N SER A 8 6.45 -1.75 -14.85
CA SER A 8 7.84 -2.04 -14.44
C SER A 8 8.06 -1.89 -12.94
N ALA A 9 7.06 -1.46 -12.18
CA ALA A 9 7.19 -1.25 -10.74
C ALA A 9 7.33 -2.59 -10.00
N GLN A 10 8.12 -2.55 -8.92
CA GLN A 10 8.21 -3.67 -7.99
C GLN A 10 6.87 -3.88 -7.29
N VAL A 11 6.43 -5.14 -7.16
CA VAL A 11 5.13 -5.45 -6.54
C VAL A 11 5.34 -6.36 -5.33
N VAL A 12 4.72 -5.98 -4.21
CA VAL A 12 4.60 -6.82 -3.03
C VAL A 12 3.11 -7.11 -2.83
N ARG A 13 2.76 -8.38 -2.72
CA ARG A 13 1.38 -8.81 -2.47
C ARG A 13 1.26 -9.30 -1.05
N ILE A 14 0.19 -8.92 -0.37
CA ILE A 14 -0.12 -9.46 0.96
C ILE A 14 -1.42 -10.25 0.91
N GLY A 15 -1.63 -11.11 1.91
CA GLY A 15 -2.79 -11.98 1.99
C GLY A 15 -4.01 -11.30 2.59
N ALA A 16 -4.88 -12.13 3.18
CA ALA A 16 -6.21 -11.72 3.61
C ALA A 16 -6.20 -10.79 4.84
N ARG A 17 -5.13 -10.79 5.63
CA ARG A 17 -5.12 -10.06 6.90
C ARG A 17 -3.91 -9.16 7.02
N LEU A 18 -4.17 -7.93 7.45
CA LEU A 18 -3.13 -7.00 7.88
C LEU A 18 -3.54 -6.48 9.26
N ASP A 19 -3.12 -7.19 10.30
CA ASP A 19 -3.53 -6.96 11.68
C ASP A 19 -2.33 -7.10 12.62
N ALA A 20 -2.59 -7.06 13.92
CA ALA A 20 -1.53 -7.18 14.92
C ALA A 20 -0.67 -8.43 14.75
N GLY A 21 -1.28 -9.55 14.29
CA GLY A 21 -0.57 -10.82 14.12
C GLY A 21 0.30 -10.90 12.88
N THR A 22 0.01 -10.13 11.84
CA THR A 22 0.72 -10.16 10.56
C THR A 22 1.57 -8.92 10.30
N SER A 23 1.34 -7.85 11.04
CA SER A 23 1.92 -6.53 10.76
C SER A 23 3.44 -6.49 10.80
N ALA A 24 4.07 -7.18 11.75
CA ALA A 24 5.52 -7.16 11.86
C ALA A 24 6.18 -7.74 10.62
N GLY A 25 5.68 -8.91 10.16
CA GLY A 25 6.20 -9.55 8.95
C GLY A 25 5.98 -8.73 7.69
N VAL A 26 4.81 -8.13 7.54
CA VAL A 26 4.50 -7.27 6.40
C VAL A 26 5.39 -6.02 6.40
N ARG A 27 5.55 -5.38 7.55
CA ARG A 27 6.43 -4.21 7.67
C ARG A 27 7.85 -4.55 7.24
N GLU A 28 8.36 -5.68 7.71
CA GLU A 28 9.71 -6.14 7.39
C GLU A 28 9.89 -6.35 5.88
N ARG A 29 8.92 -7.01 5.25
CA ARG A 29 8.94 -7.22 3.79
C ARG A 29 8.90 -5.90 3.02
N LEU A 30 8.07 -4.96 3.46
CA LEU A 30 7.95 -3.66 2.80
C LEU A 30 9.21 -2.83 2.96
N HIS A 31 9.78 -2.78 4.16
CA HIS A 31 11.00 -2.02 4.42
C HIS A 31 12.18 -2.59 3.63
N GLU A 32 12.31 -3.91 3.59
CA GLU A 32 13.34 -4.56 2.81
C GLU A 32 13.21 -4.25 1.32
N ALA A 33 11.99 -4.31 0.79
CA ALA A 33 11.73 -3.97 -0.60
C ALA A 33 12.01 -2.50 -0.90
N LEU A 34 11.64 -1.60 0.01
CA LEU A 34 11.90 -0.17 -0.15
C LEU A 34 13.39 0.16 -0.11
N ASP A 35 14.14 -0.53 0.74
CA ASP A 35 15.57 -0.26 0.92
C ASP A 35 16.42 -0.83 -0.23
N SER A 36 15.89 -1.77 -1.00
CA SER A 36 16.65 -2.51 -2.01
C SER A 36 16.28 -2.18 -3.46
N GLY A 37 15.35 -1.27 -3.70
CA GLY A 37 14.88 -0.97 -5.05
C GLY A 37 14.82 0.51 -5.37
N GLU A 38 14.30 0.82 -6.55
CA GLU A 38 14.10 2.18 -7.03
C GLU A 38 12.69 2.35 -7.59
N GLY A 39 12.23 3.59 -7.66
CA GLY A 39 10.93 3.93 -8.22
C GLY A 39 9.78 3.55 -7.30
N ASP A 40 8.60 3.34 -7.88
CA ASP A 40 7.41 3.00 -7.11
C ASP A 40 7.48 1.57 -6.58
N LEU A 41 7.03 1.40 -5.34
CA LEU A 41 6.74 0.10 -4.78
C LEU A 41 5.23 -0.06 -4.75
N ILE A 42 4.72 -1.07 -5.45
CA ILE A 42 3.30 -1.37 -5.49
C ILE A 42 2.97 -2.36 -4.38
N LEU A 43 2.04 -2.01 -3.53
CA LEU A 43 1.50 -2.92 -2.53
C LEU A 43 0.13 -3.40 -3.02
N ASP A 44 0.04 -4.66 -3.40
CA ASP A 44 -1.18 -5.25 -3.91
C ASP A 44 -2.05 -5.72 -2.74
N LEU A 45 -3.18 -5.06 -2.54
CA LEU A 45 -4.15 -5.32 -1.48
C LEU A 45 -5.39 -6.07 -1.97
N SER A 46 -5.35 -6.61 -3.19
CA SER A 46 -6.54 -7.22 -3.80
C SER A 46 -7.10 -8.41 -3.00
N GLN A 47 -6.28 -9.07 -2.20
CA GLN A 47 -6.70 -10.19 -1.36
C GLN A 47 -7.03 -9.80 0.08
N LEU A 48 -6.88 -8.53 0.42
CA LEU A 48 -7.06 -8.08 1.79
C LEU A 48 -8.54 -8.08 2.17
N GLU A 49 -8.86 -8.79 3.27
CA GLU A 49 -10.23 -8.88 3.79
C GLU A 49 -10.38 -8.17 5.13
N MET A 50 -9.29 -8.04 5.88
CA MET A 50 -9.34 -7.46 7.23
C MET A 50 -8.09 -6.63 7.50
N ILE A 51 -8.31 -5.44 8.05
CA ILE A 51 -7.25 -4.56 8.53
C ILE A 51 -7.69 -3.95 9.86
N ASP A 52 -6.76 -3.84 10.80
CA ASP A 52 -6.98 -3.16 12.07
C ASP A 52 -6.11 -1.92 12.19
N ALA A 53 -6.15 -1.27 13.36
CA ALA A 53 -5.37 -0.05 13.59
C ALA A 53 -3.86 -0.27 13.43
N THR A 54 -3.37 -1.44 13.85
CA THR A 54 -1.96 -1.80 13.69
C THR A 54 -1.60 -1.92 12.22
N GLY A 55 -2.49 -2.55 11.43
CA GLY A 55 -2.30 -2.66 9.98
C GLY A 55 -2.33 -1.30 9.28
N LEU A 56 -3.24 -0.42 9.67
CA LEU A 56 -3.26 0.94 9.14
C LEU A 56 -1.94 1.67 9.45
N GLY A 57 -1.40 1.45 10.65
CA GLY A 57 -0.10 1.99 11.03
C GLY A 57 1.05 1.51 10.15
N VAL A 58 0.99 0.25 9.72
CA VAL A 58 1.98 -0.30 8.77
C VAL A 58 1.90 0.43 7.43
N LEU A 59 0.70 0.68 6.91
CA LEU A 59 0.54 1.41 5.65
C LEU A 59 1.11 2.82 5.75
N VAL A 60 0.78 3.54 6.81
CA VAL A 60 1.26 4.91 7.02
C VAL A 60 2.78 4.93 7.24
N GLY A 61 3.29 4.03 8.08
CA GLY A 61 4.73 3.94 8.36
C GLY A 61 5.54 3.59 7.12
N SER A 62 5.04 2.68 6.30
CA SER A 62 5.71 2.29 5.06
C SER A 62 5.65 3.41 4.01
N HIS A 63 4.54 4.18 3.97
CA HIS A 63 4.45 5.37 3.14
C HIS A 63 5.55 6.38 3.51
N ARG A 64 5.71 6.64 4.81
CA ARG A 64 6.75 7.55 5.30
C ARG A 64 8.16 7.03 5.00
N ARG A 65 8.36 5.73 5.17
CA ARG A 65 9.64 5.10 4.84
C ARG A 65 9.98 5.29 3.37
N ALA A 66 9.00 5.07 2.50
CA ALA A 66 9.19 5.26 1.06
C ALA A 66 9.67 6.69 0.75
N LEU A 67 9.01 7.69 1.30
CA LEU A 67 9.38 9.08 1.10
C LEU A 67 10.82 9.36 1.59
N SER A 68 11.23 8.74 2.68
CA SER A 68 12.58 8.95 3.24
C SER A 68 13.69 8.40 2.36
N VAL A 69 13.38 7.49 1.45
CA VAL A 69 14.33 6.92 0.49
C VAL A 69 14.02 7.32 -0.95
N GLN A 70 13.32 8.44 -1.14
CA GLN A 70 12.95 9.03 -2.43
C GLN A 70 12.18 8.04 -3.31
N ARG A 71 11.28 7.27 -2.69
CA ARG A 71 10.40 6.33 -3.37
C ARG A 71 8.95 6.66 -3.05
N ARG A 72 8.05 5.96 -3.70
CA ARG A 72 6.61 6.10 -3.48
C ARG A 72 5.99 4.73 -3.28
N LEU A 73 5.25 4.57 -2.18
CA LEU A 73 4.43 3.40 -1.94
C LEU A 73 3.06 3.64 -2.57
N VAL A 74 2.64 2.74 -3.44
CA VAL A 74 1.37 2.86 -4.18
C VAL A 74 0.50 1.64 -3.90
N LEU A 75 -0.72 1.86 -3.45
CA LEU A 75 -1.67 0.78 -3.15
C LEU A 75 -2.42 0.38 -4.42
N ARG A 76 -2.45 -0.91 -4.71
CA ARG A 76 -3.14 -1.49 -5.88
C ARG A 76 -4.27 -2.39 -5.44
N GLY A 77 -5.38 -2.34 -6.17
CA GLY A 77 -6.46 -3.31 -6.00
C GLY A 77 -7.15 -3.22 -4.65
N VAL A 78 -7.23 -2.03 -4.08
CA VAL A 78 -7.83 -1.84 -2.75
C VAL A 78 -9.30 -2.23 -2.80
N PRO A 79 -9.73 -3.25 -2.02
CA PRO A 79 -11.14 -3.65 -2.01
C PRO A 79 -12.05 -2.52 -1.50
N PRO A 80 -13.31 -2.46 -1.95
CA PRO A 80 -14.23 -1.39 -1.54
C PRO A 80 -14.37 -1.23 -0.04
N ARG A 81 -14.40 -2.35 0.68
CA ARG A 81 -14.49 -2.37 2.14
C ARG A 81 -13.28 -1.71 2.80
N ILE A 82 -12.09 -2.00 2.28
CA ILE A 82 -10.84 -1.41 2.79
C ILE A 82 -10.77 0.07 2.38
N MET A 83 -11.18 0.39 1.15
CA MET A 83 -11.22 1.78 0.70
C MET A 83 -12.12 2.62 1.60
N ARG A 84 -13.24 2.06 2.05
CA ARG A 84 -14.14 2.74 2.98
C ARG A 84 -13.46 3.05 4.32
N ILE A 85 -12.68 2.12 4.84
CA ILE A 85 -11.91 2.33 6.07
C ILE A 85 -10.88 3.45 5.86
N LEU A 86 -10.19 3.44 4.73
CA LEU A 86 -9.23 4.49 4.41
C LEU A 86 -9.90 5.86 4.28
N ALA A 87 -11.11 5.91 3.71
CA ALA A 87 -11.85 7.16 3.57
C ALA A 87 -12.31 7.70 4.94
N VAL A 88 -12.84 6.83 5.80
CA VAL A 88 -13.30 7.22 7.14
C VAL A 88 -12.15 7.74 7.99
N THR A 89 -10.99 7.13 7.88
CA THR A 89 -9.79 7.56 8.60
C THR A 89 -9.04 8.69 7.89
N ARG A 90 -9.49 9.11 6.71
CA ARG A 90 -8.86 10.10 5.83
C ARG A 90 -7.48 9.71 5.33
N LEU A 91 -7.09 8.46 5.49
CA LEU A 91 -5.80 7.97 4.99
C LEU A 91 -5.77 7.90 3.46
N ASN A 92 -6.93 7.87 2.80
CA ASN A 92 -7.01 7.96 1.35
C ASN A 92 -6.47 9.29 0.79
N ARG A 93 -6.33 10.31 1.64
CA ARG A 93 -5.75 11.60 1.26
C ARG A 93 -4.23 11.64 1.41
N VAL A 94 -3.69 10.72 2.19
CA VAL A 94 -2.25 10.63 2.48
C VAL A 94 -1.58 9.58 1.61
N LEU A 95 -2.23 8.41 1.48
CA LEU A 95 -1.68 7.27 0.76
C LEU A 95 -1.90 7.40 -0.75
N HIS A 96 -0.95 6.93 -1.53
CA HIS A 96 -1.08 6.90 -2.99
C HIS A 96 -1.88 5.67 -3.42
N MET A 97 -2.88 5.88 -4.29
CA MET A 97 -3.70 4.80 -4.83
C MET A 97 -3.42 4.65 -6.32
N GLU A 98 -3.19 3.44 -6.78
CA GLU A 98 -3.04 3.18 -8.21
C GLU A 98 -4.40 3.27 -8.91
N VAL A 99 -4.43 4.00 -10.00
CA VAL A 99 -5.59 4.06 -10.87
C VAL A 99 -5.39 3.04 -11.99
N PRO A 100 -6.31 2.08 -12.18
CA PRO A 100 -6.19 1.13 -13.28
C PRO A 100 -6.11 1.85 -14.63
N ALA A 101 -5.25 1.35 -15.53
CA ALA A 101 -5.04 1.97 -16.84
C ALA A 101 -6.36 2.10 -17.62
N ALA A 102 -7.26 1.13 -17.49
CA ALA A 102 -8.57 1.15 -18.15
C ALA A 102 -9.50 2.25 -17.62
N ALA A 103 -9.25 2.78 -16.44
CA ALA A 103 -10.06 3.85 -15.83
C ALA A 103 -9.58 5.24 -16.21
N VAL A 104 -8.51 5.35 -16.96
CA VAL A 104 -7.85 6.62 -17.33
C VAL A 104 -8.10 6.91 -18.83
N ALA A 105 -9.30 6.70 -19.26
CA ALA A 105 -9.64 6.94 -20.67
C ALA A 105 -9.82 8.43 -20.96
#